data_3a3b58e4b26e12d554fb16d9c4259359
#
_entry.id   3a3b58e4b26e12d554fb16d9c4259359
#
_cell.length_a   1.000
_cell.length_b   1.000
_cell.length_c   1.000
_cell.angle_alpha   90.00
_cell.angle_beta   90.00
_cell.angle_gamma   90.00
#
_symmetry.space_group_name_H-M   'P 1'
#
loop_
_entity.id
_entity.type
_entity.pdbx_description
1 polymer ?
#
loop_
_entity_poly.entity_id
_entity_poly.type
_entity_poly.pdbx_seq_one_letter_code
_entity_poly.pdbx_strand_id
1 'polypeptide(L)'
;VRTSLALAVSAALVAGTALSVAPAAQAATSGPSIRFVDIAGDGGTVLKANVVTPAGADGSARYPVVVLPTSWAMPQIEYLAQAQKLAESGYVVVGYNSRGFWQSGGEIETAGPKDVADASKVIDWALANTPADPAKVGMAGVSYGAGISLLAAAHDSRIKAVAALSGWADLIDSIYSGRTQHLQAAALLGGAGYLTGRPGPELEKILGDFLSSNLDQEDEMIAWGRQRSAATHLDRINANGTAIMLGNAWGDTIFPPNQYASFFEKLQGPKRLEFRPGDHATAEATGLLGLPNDTWTSAHRWFDRYLKGADNGIDREQPVRLKPRSDGGYEGYADWKSVNAHRERIPLADAEHVWANVDSGANGGIVLLSNLLDQLAQTPPTVSVPLLPRSFAAVWRSGRYDDGAAVRGTPLLHTTVTPTKSSGTFVAYLYDVGPLGVGKLVSNAPYTFHDRTPGRPFAVDLELFSTAYDVPAGHRLALVVDTVDPLYIEHNPAGAQLTFSSPASDPSYVSVPMRKE
;
A
#
# COMPACT_ATOMS: atom_id res chain seq x y z
N VAL A 1 -3.39 -15.71 -26.77
CA VAL A 1 -3.82 -16.43 -25.57
C VAL A 1 -3.65 -15.56 -24.31
N ARG A 2 -2.88 -14.44 -24.39
CA ARG A 2 -2.61 -13.54 -23.25
C ARG A 2 -3.71 -12.51 -22.95
N THR A 3 -4.69 -12.33 -23.80
CA THR A 3 -5.76 -11.29 -23.67
C THR A 3 -7.02 -11.75 -22.91
N SER A 4 -7.15 -13.01 -22.57
CA SER A 4 -8.40 -13.54 -21.98
C SER A 4 -8.41 -13.65 -20.46
N LEU A 5 -7.25 -13.51 -19.77
CA LEU A 5 -7.16 -13.63 -18.30
C LEU A 5 -7.40 -12.30 -17.56
N ALA A 6 -7.16 -11.17 -18.20
CA ALA A 6 -7.33 -9.85 -17.57
C ALA A 6 -8.81 -9.46 -17.32
N LEU A 7 -9.76 -10.06 -18.03
CA LEU A 7 -11.21 -9.75 -17.89
C LEU A 7 -11.92 -10.52 -16.76
N ALA A 8 -11.34 -11.59 -16.24
CA ALA A 8 -12.02 -12.43 -15.25
C ALA A 8 -11.89 -11.94 -13.80
N VAL A 9 -10.87 -11.13 -13.48
CA VAL A 9 -10.62 -10.64 -12.10
C VAL A 9 -11.46 -9.40 -11.78
N SER A 10 -11.87 -8.63 -12.78
CA SER A 10 -12.69 -7.42 -12.59
C SER A 10 -14.15 -7.68 -12.21
N ALA A 11 -14.66 -8.89 -12.40
CA ALA A 11 -16.07 -9.22 -12.19
C ALA A 11 -16.42 -9.60 -10.73
N ALA A 12 -15.45 -9.92 -9.90
CA ALA A 12 -15.72 -10.39 -8.53
C ALA A 12 -15.95 -9.26 -7.50
N LEU A 13 -15.63 -8.01 -7.83
CA LEU A 13 -15.77 -6.85 -6.92
C LEU A 13 -17.07 -6.06 -7.09
N VAL A 14 -17.92 -6.38 -8.08
CA VAL A 14 -19.14 -5.61 -8.41
C VAL A 14 -20.45 -6.37 -8.07
N ALA A 15 -20.41 -7.47 -7.34
CA ALA A 15 -21.67 -8.10 -6.85
C ALA A 15 -22.28 -7.26 -5.69
N GLY A 16 -22.72 -6.05 -6.02
CA GLY A 16 -23.56 -5.21 -5.16
C GLY A 16 -25.00 -5.75 -5.19
N THR A 17 -25.43 -6.33 -4.09
CA THR A 17 -26.82 -6.71 -3.86
C THR A 17 -27.73 -5.48 -3.95
N ALA A 18 -28.63 -5.46 -4.94
CA ALA A 18 -29.76 -4.53 -4.97
C ALA A 18 -30.71 -4.87 -3.81
N LEU A 19 -30.62 -4.13 -2.72
CA LEU A 19 -31.63 -4.14 -1.64
C LEU A 19 -32.79 -3.23 -2.06
N SER A 20 -33.95 -3.82 -2.33
CA SER A 20 -35.20 -3.11 -2.49
C SER A 20 -35.62 -2.52 -1.13
N VAL A 21 -35.65 -1.20 -1.03
CA VAL A 21 -36.12 -0.47 0.15
C VAL A 21 -37.65 -0.29 0.01
N ALA A 22 -38.40 -1.00 0.86
CA ALA A 22 -39.81 -0.69 1.11
C ALA A 22 -39.91 0.51 2.05
N PRO A 23 -40.89 1.42 1.91
CA PRO A 23 -41.06 2.54 2.83
C PRO A 23 -41.57 2.05 4.18
N ALA A 24 -40.71 2.11 5.19
CA ALA A 24 -41.09 1.85 6.58
C ALA A 24 -41.52 3.14 7.26
N ALA A 25 -42.61 3.05 8.01
CA ALA A 25 -43.16 4.13 8.83
C ALA A 25 -42.09 4.70 9.80
N GLN A 26 -42.11 6.03 9.96
CA GLN A 26 -41.25 6.77 10.89
C GLN A 26 -41.51 6.38 12.36
N ALA A 27 -40.79 5.39 12.84
CA ALA A 27 -40.51 5.29 14.26
C ALA A 27 -39.35 6.27 14.55
N ALA A 28 -39.41 7.05 15.64
CA ALA A 28 -38.34 7.91 16.09
C ALA A 28 -37.06 7.08 16.20
N THR A 29 -36.09 7.26 15.29
CA THR A 29 -34.88 6.46 15.25
C THR A 29 -33.95 6.90 16.35
N SER A 30 -33.73 6.03 17.33
CA SER A 30 -32.75 6.21 18.43
C SER A 30 -31.28 6.12 17.96
N GLY A 31 -31.03 6.06 16.68
CA GLY A 31 -29.70 5.89 16.07
C GLY A 31 -29.19 7.12 15.31
N PRO A 32 -27.94 7.08 14.79
CA PRO A 32 -27.36 8.13 13.98
C PRO A 32 -28.23 8.50 12.75
N SER A 33 -28.23 9.78 12.39
CA SER A 33 -28.94 10.27 11.20
C SER A 33 -28.04 10.22 9.99
N ILE A 34 -28.53 9.71 8.86
CA ILE A 34 -27.80 9.61 7.58
C ILE A 34 -28.49 10.49 6.55
N ARG A 35 -27.71 11.32 5.85
CA ARG A 35 -28.18 12.15 4.73
C ARG A 35 -27.23 12.01 3.54
N PHE A 36 -27.79 11.94 2.34
CA PHE A 36 -27.02 12.07 1.08
C PHE A 36 -27.11 13.52 0.63
N VAL A 37 -25.96 14.07 0.24
CA VAL A 37 -25.84 15.49 -0.09
C VAL A 37 -24.89 15.70 -1.27
N ASP A 38 -25.04 16.84 -1.92
CA ASP A 38 -24.12 17.35 -2.92
C ASP A 38 -23.27 18.44 -2.27
N ILE A 39 -21.95 18.31 -2.37
CA ILE A 39 -20.98 19.28 -1.83
C ILE A 39 -20.28 19.95 -3.01
N ALA A 40 -20.21 21.28 -3.00
CA ALA A 40 -19.41 22.02 -3.97
C ALA A 40 -17.93 21.93 -3.61
N GLY A 41 -17.19 21.16 -4.40
CA GLY A 41 -15.74 21.05 -4.34
C GLY A 41 -15.02 22.22 -5.02
N ASP A 42 -13.74 22.04 -5.26
CA ASP A 42 -12.91 23.04 -5.94
C ASP A 42 -13.41 23.33 -7.36
N GLY A 43 -13.43 24.62 -7.73
CA GLY A 43 -13.99 25.06 -9.02
C GLY A 43 -15.49 24.81 -9.17
N GLY A 44 -16.23 24.59 -8.06
CA GLY A 44 -17.66 24.31 -8.10
C GLY A 44 -18.02 22.89 -8.54
N THR A 45 -17.07 21.98 -8.60
CA THR A 45 -17.29 20.58 -8.92
C THR A 45 -18.21 19.93 -7.90
N VAL A 46 -19.31 19.29 -8.36
CA VAL A 46 -20.25 18.62 -7.45
C VAL A 46 -19.66 17.30 -6.99
N LEU A 47 -19.50 17.15 -5.68
CA LEU A 47 -19.07 15.90 -5.03
C LEU A 47 -20.26 15.22 -4.36
N LYS A 48 -20.48 13.97 -4.66
CA LYS A 48 -21.53 13.14 -4.03
C LYS A 48 -21.02 12.65 -2.67
N ALA A 49 -21.79 12.91 -1.62
CA ALA A 49 -21.40 12.61 -0.26
C ALA A 49 -22.55 12.03 0.58
N ASN A 50 -22.19 11.36 1.65
CA ASN A 50 -23.10 11.03 2.75
C ASN A 50 -22.59 11.69 4.04
N VAL A 51 -23.54 12.09 4.87
CA VAL A 51 -23.27 12.71 6.17
C VAL A 51 -23.96 11.90 7.23
N VAL A 52 -23.20 11.45 8.22
CA VAL A 52 -23.73 10.71 9.36
C VAL A 52 -23.48 11.54 10.62
N THR A 53 -24.56 11.83 11.36
CA THR A 53 -24.48 12.62 12.60
C THR A 53 -24.94 11.80 13.79
N PRO A 54 -24.41 12.06 14.99
CA PRO A 54 -24.86 11.40 16.21
C PRO A 54 -26.38 11.52 16.44
N ALA A 55 -26.96 10.54 17.11
CA ALA A 55 -28.36 10.61 17.50
C ALA A 55 -28.63 11.85 18.35
N GLY A 56 -29.71 12.57 18.06
CA GLY A 56 -30.12 13.76 18.82
C GLY A 56 -29.20 14.97 18.65
N ALA A 57 -28.33 14.99 17.64
CA ALA A 57 -27.48 16.15 17.34
C ALA A 57 -28.34 17.33 16.83
N ASP A 58 -28.72 18.23 17.73
CA ASP A 58 -29.59 19.39 17.48
C ASP A 58 -28.82 20.71 17.30
N GLY A 59 -27.48 20.65 17.27
CA GLY A 59 -26.60 21.81 17.17
C GLY A 59 -26.27 22.49 18.50
N SER A 60 -26.82 22.07 19.63
CA SER A 60 -26.47 22.57 20.96
C SER A 60 -25.08 22.13 21.43
N ALA A 61 -24.60 20.97 20.94
CA ALA A 61 -23.26 20.44 21.18
C ALA A 61 -22.42 20.44 19.89
N ARG A 62 -21.10 20.51 20.04
CA ARG A 62 -20.14 20.36 18.93
C ARG A 62 -19.44 19.00 19.02
N TYR A 63 -19.31 18.33 17.88
CA TYR A 63 -18.74 17.01 17.75
C TYR A 63 -17.46 17.02 16.92
N PRO A 64 -16.45 16.21 17.23
CA PRO A 64 -15.35 16.01 16.29
C PRO A 64 -15.88 15.52 14.95
N VAL A 65 -15.22 15.88 13.86
CA VAL A 65 -15.59 15.45 12.50
C VAL A 65 -14.49 14.59 11.89
N VAL A 66 -14.90 13.51 11.22
CA VAL A 66 -14.01 12.67 10.40
C VAL A 66 -14.49 12.70 8.96
N VAL A 67 -13.60 13.08 8.04
CA VAL A 67 -13.85 13.08 6.59
C VAL A 67 -13.23 11.85 5.96
N LEU A 68 -14.00 11.15 5.12
CA LEU A 68 -13.66 9.86 4.51
C LEU A 68 -13.75 9.96 2.98
N PRO A 69 -12.67 10.36 2.28
CA PRO A 69 -12.60 10.20 0.83
C PRO A 69 -12.60 8.72 0.46
N THR A 70 -13.40 8.34 -0.56
CA THR A 70 -13.51 6.94 -0.97
C THR A 70 -12.23 6.39 -1.58
N SER A 71 -12.09 5.07 -1.54
CA SER A 71 -11.07 4.33 -2.28
C SER A 71 -11.28 4.49 -3.80
N TRP A 72 -10.23 4.20 -4.58
CA TRP A 72 -10.31 4.20 -6.04
C TRP A 72 -11.46 3.33 -6.53
N ALA A 73 -12.28 3.88 -7.42
CA ALA A 73 -13.43 3.20 -8.01
C ALA A 73 -14.57 2.82 -7.04
N MET A 74 -14.50 3.18 -5.76
CA MET A 74 -15.54 2.84 -4.77
C MET A 74 -16.59 3.94 -4.65
N PRO A 75 -17.89 3.58 -4.43
CA PRO A 75 -18.98 4.55 -4.25
C PRO A 75 -18.97 5.17 -2.84
N GLN A 76 -19.64 6.33 -2.67
CA GLN A 76 -19.68 7.05 -1.38
C GLN A 76 -20.21 6.26 -0.19
N ILE A 77 -20.88 5.14 -0.42
CA ILE A 77 -21.39 4.26 0.64
C ILE A 77 -20.32 3.31 1.21
N GLU A 78 -19.11 3.28 0.65
CA GLU A 78 -18.02 2.39 1.06
C GLU A 78 -17.83 2.35 2.58
N TYR A 79 -17.78 3.53 3.21
CA TYR A 79 -17.51 3.65 4.65
C TYR A 79 -18.77 3.74 5.52
N LEU A 80 -19.95 3.48 4.99
CA LEU A 80 -21.21 3.77 5.71
C LEU A 80 -21.28 3.04 7.07
N ALA A 81 -20.84 1.79 7.13
CA ALA A 81 -20.81 1.04 8.38
C ALA A 81 -19.83 1.63 9.42
N GLN A 82 -18.66 2.10 8.98
CA GLN A 82 -17.71 2.76 9.87
C GLN A 82 -18.18 4.16 10.25
N ALA A 83 -18.83 4.88 9.34
CA ALA A 83 -19.42 6.19 9.63
C ALA A 83 -20.53 6.10 10.69
N GLN A 84 -21.35 5.04 10.64
CA GLN A 84 -22.36 4.78 11.68
C GLN A 84 -21.71 4.52 13.04
N LYS A 85 -20.69 3.64 13.12
CA LYS A 85 -19.95 3.35 14.37
C LYS A 85 -19.27 4.59 14.96
N LEU A 86 -18.66 5.41 14.10
CA LEU A 86 -18.07 6.68 14.54
C LEU A 86 -19.16 7.65 15.05
N ALA A 87 -20.31 7.74 14.37
CA ALA A 87 -21.41 8.59 14.81
C ALA A 87 -22.04 8.10 16.12
N GLU A 88 -22.18 6.79 16.32
CA GLU A 88 -22.56 6.18 17.61
C GLU A 88 -21.57 6.54 18.72
N SER A 89 -20.31 6.68 18.37
CA SER A 89 -19.24 7.15 19.27
C SER A 89 -19.16 8.68 19.39
N GLY A 90 -20.10 9.44 18.79
CA GLY A 90 -20.19 10.90 18.94
C GLY A 90 -19.30 11.68 17.97
N TYR A 91 -19.15 11.22 16.75
CA TYR A 91 -18.52 11.95 15.64
C TYR A 91 -19.55 12.39 14.59
N VAL A 92 -19.34 13.53 13.99
CA VAL A 92 -19.87 13.83 12.67
C VAL A 92 -18.97 13.15 11.65
N VAL A 93 -19.54 12.49 10.64
CA VAL A 93 -18.76 11.81 9.60
C VAL A 93 -19.26 12.26 8.23
N VAL A 94 -18.34 12.58 7.33
CA VAL A 94 -18.63 12.92 5.94
C VAL A 94 -17.84 12.01 5.02
N GLY A 95 -18.53 11.04 4.39
CA GLY A 95 -17.96 10.23 3.31
C GLY A 95 -18.27 10.85 1.96
N TYR A 96 -17.31 10.92 1.05
CA TYR A 96 -17.55 11.48 -0.27
C TYR A 96 -16.81 10.74 -1.39
N ASN A 97 -17.43 10.70 -2.58
CA ASN A 97 -16.75 10.27 -3.80
C ASN A 97 -15.80 11.37 -4.28
N SER A 98 -14.56 11.02 -4.49
CA SER A 98 -13.59 11.90 -5.15
C SER A 98 -14.08 12.31 -6.53
N ARG A 99 -13.61 13.47 -7.01
CA ARG A 99 -13.93 13.96 -8.35
C ARG A 99 -13.64 12.92 -9.42
N GLY A 100 -14.41 12.96 -10.48
CA GLY A 100 -14.27 12.05 -11.62
C GLY A 100 -14.90 10.67 -11.41
N PHE A 101 -15.19 10.23 -10.19
CA PHE A 101 -15.76 8.91 -9.92
C PHE A 101 -17.29 8.93 -9.76
N TRP A 102 -17.94 7.89 -10.26
CA TRP A 102 -19.40 7.68 -10.16
C TRP A 102 -20.19 8.94 -10.57
N GLN A 103 -21.06 9.42 -9.70
CA GLN A 103 -21.88 10.60 -9.95
C GLN A 103 -21.22 11.93 -9.51
N SER A 104 -20.02 11.92 -8.91
CA SER A 104 -19.26 13.14 -8.67
C SER A 104 -18.82 13.78 -9.98
N GLY A 105 -18.79 15.10 -10.03
CA GLY A 105 -18.39 15.87 -11.21
C GLY A 105 -16.86 15.81 -11.47
N GLY A 106 -16.42 16.46 -12.52
CA GLY A 106 -15.00 16.60 -12.87
C GLY A 106 -14.39 15.33 -13.47
N GLU A 107 -13.07 15.30 -13.50
CA GLU A 107 -12.24 14.21 -13.98
C GLU A 107 -11.40 13.63 -12.84
N ILE A 108 -10.90 12.40 -12.98
CA ILE A 108 -10.05 11.73 -12.01
C ILE A 108 -8.70 12.44 -11.92
N GLU A 109 -8.32 12.86 -10.71
CA GLU A 109 -7.09 13.63 -10.43
C GLU A 109 -5.95 12.80 -9.83
N THR A 110 -6.22 11.56 -9.41
CA THR A 110 -5.25 10.65 -8.77
C THR A 110 -4.56 11.29 -7.55
N ALA A 111 -5.34 11.79 -6.60
CA ALA A 111 -4.88 12.56 -5.43
C ALA A 111 -4.06 13.81 -5.80
N GLY A 112 -4.40 14.42 -6.93
CA GLY A 112 -3.78 15.67 -7.39
C GLY A 112 -4.25 16.90 -6.61
N PRO A 113 -3.76 18.09 -6.99
CA PRO A 113 -4.08 19.35 -6.28
C PRO A 113 -5.57 19.64 -6.13
N LYS A 114 -6.41 19.25 -7.12
CA LYS A 114 -7.86 19.48 -7.03
C LYS A 114 -8.53 18.52 -6.04
N ASP A 115 -8.07 17.25 -5.91
CA ASP A 115 -8.56 16.35 -4.86
C ASP A 115 -8.23 16.86 -3.46
N VAL A 116 -7.02 17.40 -3.28
CA VAL A 116 -6.60 18.01 -2.01
C VAL A 116 -7.45 19.26 -1.69
N ALA A 117 -7.72 20.11 -2.68
CA ALA A 117 -8.60 21.25 -2.52
C ALA A 117 -10.05 20.82 -2.22
N ASP A 118 -10.55 19.75 -2.86
CA ASP A 118 -11.86 19.18 -2.58
C ASP A 118 -11.98 18.73 -1.13
N ALA A 119 -10.97 18.04 -0.59
CA ALA A 119 -10.96 17.62 0.81
C ALA A 119 -11.15 18.82 1.76
N SER A 120 -10.46 19.94 1.51
CA SER A 120 -10.66 21.19 2.28
C SER A 120 -12.07 21.77 2.10
N LYS A 121 -12.65 21.72 0.89
CA LYS A 121 -14.03 22.16 0.64
C LYS A 121 -15.07 21.27 1.36
N VAL A 122 -14.82 19.97 1.43
CA VAL A 122 -15.67 19.05 2.21
C VAL A 122 -15.60 19.37 3.71
N ILE A 123 -14.40 19.69 4.23
CA ILE A 123 -14.24 20.18 5.61
C ILE A 123 -15.01 21.49 5.81
N ASP A 124 -14.87 22.47 4.92
CA ASP A 124 -15.60 23.74 4.97
C ASP A 124 -17.11 23.51 5.04
N TRP A 125 -17.62 22.63 4.17
CA TRP A 125 -19.03 22.29 4.13
C TRP A 125 -19.49 21.62 5.42
N ALA A 126 -18.72 20.66 5.95
CA ALA A 126 -19.03 19.96 7.20
C ALA A 126 -19.14 20.93 8.38
N LEU A 127 -18.19 21.87 8.51
CA LEU A 127 -18.16 22.87 9.55
C LEU A 127 -19.35 23.87 9.46
N ALA A 128 -19.80 24.18 8.25
CA ALA A 128 -20.91 25.12 8.00
C ALA A 128 -22.30 24.48 8.14
N ASN A 129 -22.44 23.18 7.84
CA ASN A 129 -23.76 22.54 7.67
C ASN A 129 -24.04 21.42 8.69
N THR A 130 -23.14 21.19 9.65
CA THR A 130 -23.27 20.17 10.70
C THR A 130 -22.79 20.73 12.05
N PRO A 131 -23.10 20.10 13.17
CA PRO A 131 -22.57 20.51 14.48
C PRO A 131 -21.10 20.08 14.67
N ALA A 132 -20.27 20.16 13.64
CA ALA A 132 -18.86 19.82 13.70
C ALA A 132 -18.04 20.86 14.47
N ASP A 133 -17.03 20.39 15.23
CA ASP A 133 -16.07 21.19 15.97
C ASP A 133 -14.84 21.52 15.07
N PRO A 134 -14.60 22.81 14.72
CA PRO A 134 -13.49 23.18 13.84
C PRO A 134 -12.11 22.89 14.44
N ALA A 135 -11.99 22.69 15.75
CA ALA A 135 -10.73 22.34 16.40
C ALA A 135 -10.46 20.82 16.39
N LYS A 136 -11.40 20.00 15.93
CA LYS A 136 -11.36 18.54 16.06
C LYS A 136 -11.67 17.86 14.73
N VAL A 137 -10.87 18.15 13.70
CA VAL A 137 -11.02 17.59 12.37
C VAL A 137 -10.05 16.42 12.18
N GLY A 138 -10.56 15.29 11.75
CA GLY A 138 -9.78 14.11 11.35
C GLY A 138 -10.10 13.67 9.94
N MET A 139 -9.22 12.89 9.34
CA MET A 139 -9.45 12.23 8.06
C MET A 139 -9.04 10.76 8.13
N ALA A 140 -9.73 9.90 7.41
CA ALA A 140 -9.30 8.54 7.18
C ALA A 140 -9.69 8.08 5.78
N GLY A 141 -9.01 7.06 5.31
CA GLY A 141 -9.37 6.38 4.08
C GLY A 141 -8.54 5.13 3.87
N VAL A 142 -9.03 4.29 3.00
CA VAL A 142 -8.33 3.12 2.49
C VAL A 142 -7.83 3.45 1.09
N SER A 143 -6.66 2.98 0.70
CA SER A 143 -6.14 3.09 -0.67
C SER A 143 -6.04 4.57 -1.12
N TYR A 144 -6.79 4.94 -2.15
CA TYR A 144 -6.88 6.30 -2.68
C TYR A 144 -7.27 7.33 -1.62
N GLY A 145 -8.26 6.98 -0.78
CA GLY A 145 -8.69 7.84 0.32
C GLY A 145 -7.60 8.07 1.37
N ALA A 146 -6.70 7.12 1.57
CA ALA A 146 -5.52 7.27 2.44
C ALA A 146 -4.51 8.27 1.85
N GLY A 147 -4.21 8.16 0.55
CA GLY A 147 -3.34 9.09 -0.17
C GLY A 147 -3.86 10.54 -0.09
N ILE A 148 -5.16 10.74 -0.38
CA ILE A 148 -5.81 12.05 -0.27
C ILE A 148 -5.74 12.57 1.19
N SER A 149 -6.00 11.73 2.18
CA SER A 149 -5.99 12.12 3.60
C SER A 149 -4.62 12.60 4.07
N LEU A 150 -3.53 11.90 3.66
CA LEU A 150 -2.16 12.31 3.97
C LEU A 150 -1.77 13.61 3.26
N LEU A 151 -2.13 13.76 1.98
CA LEU A 151 -1.86 14.99 1.23
C LEU A 151 -2.66 16.17 1.78
N ALA A 152 -3.94 15.97 2.13
CA ALA A 152 -4.76 17.00 2.76
C ALA A 152 -4.14 17.49 4.09
N ALA A 153 -3.58 16.59 4.90
CA ALA A 153 -2.91 16.94 6.15
C ALA A 153 -1.67 17.83 5.94
N ALA A 154 -1.03 17.78 4.77
CA ALA A 154 0.05 18.70 4.41
C ALA A 154 -0.44 20.10 4.03
N HIS A 155 -1.69 20.23 3.57
CA HIS A 155 -2.20 21.46 2.98
C HIS A 155 -3.30 22.15 3.80
N ASP A 156 -3.89 21.45 4.78
CA ASP A 156 -4.94 21.96 5.65
C ASP A 156 -4.57 21.71 7.14
N SER A 157 -4.11 22.74 7.81
CA SER A 157 -3.66 22.68 9.21
C SER A 157 -4.79 22.44 10.23
N ARG A 158 -6.06 22.45 9.80
CA ARG A 158 -7.20 22.10 10.63
C ARG A 158 -7.24 20.60 10.93
N ILE A 159 -6.62 19.77 10.08
CA ILE A 159 -6.59 18.32 10.25
C ILE A 159 -5.64 17.95 11.38
N LYS A 160 -6.20 17.41 12.48
CA LYS A 160 -5.46 17.06 13.70
C LYS A 160 -5.06 15.60 13.79
N ALA A 161 -5.81 14.71 13.13
CA ALA A 161 -5.51 13.28 13.11
C ALA A 161 -5.84 12.67 11.75
N VAL A 162 -4.97 11.76 11.29
CA VAL A 162 -5.18 10.95 10.08
C VAL A 162 -5.01 9.48 10.40
N ALA A 163 -5.88 8.63 9.84
CA ALA A 163 -5.69 7.19 9.75
C ALA A 163 -5.64 6.78 8.27
N ALA A 164 -4.44 6.56 7.74
CA ALA A 164 -4.18 6.21 6.36
C ALA A 164 -3.95 4.69 6.22
N LEU A 165 -4.89 4.00 5.59
CA LEU A 165 -4.95 2.54 5.55
C LEU A 165 -4.73 2.03 4.12
N SER A 166 -3.85 1.04 3.95
CA SER A 166 -3.53 0.39 2.65
C SER A 166 -3.36 1.40 1.49
N GLY A 167 -2.66 2.52 1.75
CA GLY A 167 -2.46 3.59 0.78
C GLY A 167 -0.98 3.88 0.55
N TRP A 168 -0.71 5.08 0.08
CA TRP A 168 0.66 5.52 -0.16
C TRP A 168 0.97 6.85 0.52
N ALA A 169 2.22 6.97 0.96
CA ALA A 169 2.87 8.23 1.29
C ALA A 169 3.81 8.67 0.17
N ASP A 170 4.40 7.72 -0.56
CA ASP A 170 5.20 7.93 -1.77
C ASP A 170 4.65 7.08 -2.92
N LEU A 171 4.08 7.73 -3.93
CA LEU A 171 3.46 7.04 -5.07
C LEU A 171 4.52 6.41 -5.98
N ILE A 172 5.70 7.02 -6.08
CA ILE A 172 6.79 6.51 -6.93
C ILE A 172 7.34 5.23 -6.32
N ASP A 173 7.71 5.26 -5.04
CA ASP A 173 8.20 4.06 -4.33
C ASP A 173 7.13 2.95 -4.27
N SER A 174 5.87 3.27 -4.52
CA SER A 174 4.78 2.30 -4.55
C SER A 174 4.62 1.60 -5.89
N ILE A 175 4.37 2.35 -6.97
CA ILE A 175 4.03 1.76 -8.28
C ILE A 175 5.21 1.70 -9.26
N TYR A 176 6.33 2.31 -8.90
CA TYR A 176 7.57 2.37 -9.68
C TYR A 176 8.80 1.96 -8.85
N SER A 177 8.62 1.03 -7.91
CA SER A 177 9.68 0.51 -7.04
C SER A 177 10.85 -0.02 -7.86
N GLY A 178 12.10 0.30 -7.47
CA GLY A 178 13.30 -0.12 -8.19
C GLY A 178 13.32 0.33 -9.65
N ARG A 179 12.66 1.45 -9.99
CA ARG A 179 12.50 1.97 -11.37
C ARG A 179 11.76 1.00 -12.28
N THR A 180 10.87 0.17 -11.75
CA THR A 180 10.14 -0.86 -12.51
C THR A 180 8.64 -0.59 -12.43
N GLN A 181 7.99 -0.48 -13.59
CA GLN A 181 6.55 -0.25 -13.67
C GLN A 181 5.77 -1.47 -13.18
N HIS A 182 4.83 -1.25 -12.28
CA HIS A 182 3.94 -2.29 -11.79
C HIS A 182 2.77 -2.50 -12.76
N LEU A 183 2.96 -3.40 -13.73
CA LEU A 183 2.02 -3.66 -14.82
C LEU A 183 0.61 -4.02 -14.34
N GLN A 184 0.51 -5.03 -13.45
CA GLN A 184 -0.80 -5.53 -13.02
C GLN A 184 -1.55 -4.49 -12.19
N ALA A 185 -0.86 -3.73 -11.32
CA ALA A 185 -1.48 -2.66 -10.55
C ALA A 185 -1.99 -1.54 -11.47
N ALA A 186 -1.17 -1.07 -12.42
CA ALA A 186 -1.56 -0.02 -13.36
C ALA A 186 -2.73 -0.45 -14.26
N ALA A 187 -2.72 -1.69 -14.76
CA ALA A 187 -3.82 -2.23 -15.57
C ALA A 187 -5.11 -2.38 -14.77
N LEU A 188 -5.04 -2.85 -13.52
CA LEU A 188 -6.19 -2.98 -12.62
C LEU A 188 -6.80 -1.61 -12.29
N LEU A 189 -5.97 -0.68 -11.83
CA LEU A 189 -6.42 0.65 -11.43
C LEU A 189 -6.93 1.45 -12.64
N GLY A 190 -6.21 1.41 -13.77
CA GLY A 190 -6.64 2.03 -15.01
C GLY A 190 -7.99 1.48 -15.48
N GLY A 191 -8.13 0.16 -15.57
CA GLY A 191 -9.38 -0.49 -15.96
C GLY A 191 -10.55 -0.12 -15.04
N ALA A 192 -10.35 -0.15 -13.72
CA ALA A 192 -11.36 0.25 -12.75
C ALA A 192 -11.73 1.74 -12.88
N GLY A 193 -10.74 2.62 -13.12
CA GLY A 193 -10.95 4.05 -13.36
C GLY A 193 -11.83 4.32 -14.57
N TYR A 194 -11.59 3.64 -15.70
CA TYR A 194 -12.42 3.76 -16.91
C TYR A 194 -13.85 3.22 -16.72
N LEU A 195 -14.02 2.19 -15.90
CA LEU A 195 -15.34 1.58 -15.65
C LEU A 195 -16.21 2.42 -14.72
N THR A 196 -15.63 3.11 -13.76
CA THR A 196 -16.36 3.77 -12.66
C THR A 196 -16.22 5.28 -12.64
N GLY A 197 -15.38 5.82 -13.51
CA GLY A 197 -15.04 7.24 -13.50
C GLY A 197 -14.78 7.81 -14.89
N ARG A 198 -14.22 9.01 -14.87
CA ARG A 198 -13.88 9.81 -16.07
C ARG A 198 -12.41 10.19 -15.99
N PRO A 199 -11.49 9.36 -16.52
CA PRO A 199 -10.09 9.76 -16.67
C PRO A 199 -10.00 11.03 -17.53
N GLY A 200 -9.20 11.99 -17.07
CA GLY A 200 -8.90 13.18 -17.85
C GLY A 200 -7.66 12.96 -18.74
N PRO A 201 -7.40 13.88 -19.71
CA PRO A 201 -6.28 13.74 -20.64
C PRO A 201 -4.91 13.61 -19.97
N GLU A 202 -4.70 14.25 -18.82
CA GLU A 202 -3.45 14.13 -18.06
C GLU A 202 -3.25 12.69 -17.55
N LEU A 203 -4.27 12.09 -16.93
CA LEU A 203 -4.20 10.72 -16.43
C LEU A 203 -4.05 9.71 -17.57
N GLU A 204 -4.77 9.91 -18.70
CA GLU A 204 -4.67 9.06 -19.87
C GLU A 204 -3.25 9.07 -20.45
N LYS A 205 -2.63 10.27 -20.54
CA LYS A 205 -1.23 10.40 -20.99
C LYS A 205 -0.28 9.66 -20.05
N ILE A 206 -0.33 9.96 -18.76
CA ILE A 206 0.57 9.35 -17.76
C ILE A 206 0.41 7.82 -17.72
N LEU A 207 -0.83 7.31 -17.77
CA LEU A 207 -1.09 5.87 -17.79
C LEU A 207 -0.57 5.23 -19.09
N GLY A 208 -0.75 5.91 -20.23
CA GLY A 208 -0.22 5.48 -21.53
C GLY A 208 1.31 5.40 -21.53
N ASP A 209 1.99 6.43 -21.04
CA ASP A 209 3.44 6.47 -20.91
C ASP A 209 3.94 5.37 -19.95
N PHE A 210 3.27 5.21 -18.80
CA PHE A 210 3.61 4.19 -17.80
C PHE A 210 3.47 2.76 -18.34
N LEU A 211 2.46 2.48 -19.16
CA LEU A 211 2.21 1.15 -19.71
C LEU A 211 2.97 0.86 -21.02
N SER A 212 3.53 1.90 -21.67
CA SER A 212 4.17 1.76 -22.99
C SER A 212 5.59 1.21 -22.97
N SER A 213 6.18 0.98 -21.80
CA SER A 213 7.62 0.67 -21.66
C SER A 213 8.56 1.76 -22.22
N ASN A 214 8.02 2.94 -22.55
CA ASN A 214 8.82 4.07 -23.00
C ASN A 214 9.23 4.92 -21.80
N LEU A 215 10.53 4.98 -21.52
CA LEU A 215 11.09 5.73 -20.40
C LEU A 215 11.59 7.13 -20.80
N ASP A 216 11.38 7.56 -22.05
CA ASP A 216 11.70 8.93 -22.48
C ASP A 216 10.94 10.00 -21.69
N GLN A 217 9.81 9.62 -21.07
CA GLN A 217 8.96 10.46 -20.21
C GLN A 217 9.12 10.16 -18.71
N GLU A 218 10.17 9.43 -18.30
CA GLU A 218 10.38 9.02 -16.90
C GLU A 218 10.38 10.23 -15.95
N ASP A 219 11.07 11.30 -16.29
CA ASP A 219 11.17 12.51 -15.45
C ASP A 219 9.79 13.18 -15.26
N GLU A 220 8.94 13.20 -16.30
CA GLU A 220 7.58 13.74 -16.21
C GLU A 220 6.71 12.86 -15.31
N MET A 221 6.77 11.53 -15.46
CA MET A 221 6.04 10.58 -14.60
C MET A 221 6.48 10.69 -13.14
N ILE A 222 7.78 10.82 -12.88
CA ILE A 222 8.32 11.01 -11.53
C ILE A 222 7.84 12.35 -10.94
N ALA A 223 7.88 13.45 -11.69
CA ALA A 223 7.41 14.75 -11.23
C ALA A 223 5.91 14.72 -10.89
N TRP A 224 5.10 14.08 -11.74
CA TRP A 224 3.68 13.86 -11.52
C TRP A 224 3.40 13.03 -10.27
N GLY A 225 4.13 11.94 -10.07
CA GLY A 225 4.01 11.08 -8.88
C GLY A 225 4.44 11.78 -7.59
N ARG A 226 5.50 12.59 -7.62
CA ARG A 226 5.97 13.38 -6.46
C ARG A 226 4.93 14.40 -6.00
N GLN A 227 4.23 15.05 -6.92
CA GLN A 227 3.15 15.99 -6.58
C GLN A 227 2.01 15.28 -5.82
N ARG A 228 1.84 13.96 -6.04
CA ARG A 228 0.81 13.09 -5.46
C ARG A 228 1.33 12.24 -4.29
N SER A 229 2.47 12.62 -3.74
CA SER A 229 3.15 11.93 -2.64
C SER A 229 3.24 12.80 -1.40
N ALA A 230 2.63 12.39 -0.31
CA ALA A 230 2.70 13.09 0.98
C ALA A 230 4.14 13.20 1.50
N ALA A 231 5.01 12.25 1.13
CA ALA A 231 6.44 12.26 1.46
C ALA A 231 7.17 13.50 0.90
N THR A 232 6.72 14.04 -0.24
CA THR A 232 7.25 15.29 -0.81
C THR A 232 6.88 16.53 0.03
N HIS A 233 5.81 16.43 0.83
CA HIS A 233 5.29 17.50 1.68
C HIS A 233 5.48 17.25 3.17
N LEU A 234 6.39 16.36 3.53
CA LEU A 234 6.62 15.89 4.90
C LEU A 234 6.86 17.05 5.89
N ASP A 235 7.63 18.07 5.49
CA ASP A 235 7.91 19.23 6.35
C ASP A 235 6.64 19.97 6.76
N ARG A 236 5.64 20.07 5.86
CA ARG A 236 4.34 20.69 6.17
C ARG A 236 3.53 19.85 7.14
N ILE A 237 3.51 18.51 6.96
CA ILE A 237 2.84 17.58 7.88
C ILE A 237 3.46 17.70 9.29
N ASN A 238 4.79 17.70 9.37
CA ASN A 238 5.51 17.87 10.64
C ASN A 238 5.24 19.23 11.28
N ALA A 239 5.21 20.31 10.49
CA ALA A 239 4.90 21.66 10.98
C ALA A 239 3.45 21.80 11.47
N ASN A 240 2.49 21.12 10.84
CA ASN A 240 1.08 21.10 11.26
C ASN A 240 0.84 20.29 12.54
N GLY A 241 1.78 19.42 12.93
CA GLY A 241 1.69 18.58 14.12
C GLY A 241 0.56 17.56 14.07
N THR A 242 0.13 17.16 12.87
CA THR A 242 -0.95 16.19 12.68
C THR A 242 -0.54 14.82 13.20
N ALA A 243 -1.41 14.18 14.00
CA ALA A 243 -1.21 12.81 14.46
C ALA A 243 -1.47 11.82 13.31
N ILE A 244 -0.46 11.04 12.91
CA ILE A 244 -0.53 10.16 11.74
C ILE A 244 -0.49 8.69 12.15
N MET A 245 -1.54 7.94 11.82
CA MET A 245 -1.58 6.49 11.87
C MET A 245 -1.50 5.93 10.44
N LEU A 246 -0.56 5.02 10.23
CA LEU A 246 -0.35 4.30 8.97
C LEU A 246 -0.67 2.82 9.20
N GLY A 247 -1.50 2.23 8.36
CA GLY A 247 -1.80 0.80 8.39
C GLY A 247 -1.62 0.19 7.01
N ASN A 248 -0.97 -0.98 6.89
CA ASN A 248 -0.85 -1.67 5.62
C ASN A 248 -0.71 -3.19 5.81
N ALA A 249 -0.89 -3.94 4.72
CA ALA A 249 -0.61 -5.36 4.66
C ALA A 249 0.84 -5.63 4.22
N TRP A 250 1.44 -6.73 4.70
CA TRP A 250 2.79 -7.15 4.29
C TRP A 250 2.88 -7.46 2.81
N GLY A 251 1.81 -8.02 2.26
CA GLY A 251 1.74 -8.44 0.87
C GLY A 251 0.96 -7.47 -0.02
N ASP A 252 0.84 -6.19 0.37
CA ASP A 252 0.17 -5.21 -0.48
C ASP A 252 0.84 -5.15 -1.85
N THR A 253 0.16 -5.72 -2.86
CA THR A 253 0.68 -5.84 -4.23
C THR A 253 0.48 -4.57 -5.06
N ILE A 254 -0.14 -3.52 -4.52
CA ILE A 254 -0.30 -2.22 -5.17
C ILE A 254 0.63 -1.19 -4.53
N PHE A 255 0.61 -1.08 -3.19
CA PHE A 255 1.41 -0.12 -2.41
C PHE A 255 2.28 -0.85 -1.39
N PRO A 256 3.47 -1.33 -1.77
CA PRO A 256 4.35 -2.09 -0.89
C PRO A 256 4.64 -1.37 0.43
N PRO A 257 4.84 -2.10 1.54
CA PRO A 257 4.92 -1.52 2.89
C PRO A 257 6.13 -0.60 3.12
N ASN A 258 7.21 -0.73 2.33
CA ASN A 258 8.47 0.01 2.52
C ASN A 258 8.27 1.53 2.57
N GLN A 259 7.43 2.07 1.69
CA GLN A 259 7.21 3.52 1.59
C GLN A 259 6.51 4.08 2.86
N TYR A 260 5.60 3.31 3.49
CA TYR A 260 5.03 3.69 4.78
C TYR A 260 6.05 3.61 5.92
N ALA A 261 6.89 2.59 5.94
CA ALA A 261 7.96 2.46 6.93
C ALA A 261 8.96 3.62 6.83
N SER A 262 9.40 3.97 5.61
CA SER A 262 10.28 5.11 5.34
C SER A 262 9.65 6.45 5.72
N PHE A 263 8.38 6.64 5.41
CA PHE A 263 7.64 7.86 5.76
C PHE A 263 7.46 7.98 7.29
N PHE A 264 7.08 6.88 7.96
CA PHE A 264 6.92 6.82 9.41
C PHE A 264 8.19 7.26 10.16
N GLU A 265 9.38 6.79 9.74
CA GLU A 265 10.63 7.18 10.38
C GLU A 265 10.86 8.69 10.37
N LYS A 266 10.43 9.37 9.31
CA LYS A 266 10.65 10.81 9.11
C LYS A 266 9.57 11.70 9.75
N LEU A 267 8.43 11.14 10.18
CA LEU A 267 7.39 11.86 10.92
C LEU A 267 7.90 12.27 12.30
N GLN A 268 7.61 13.50 12.74
CA GLN A 268 8.04 14.06 14.02
C GLN A 268 6.92 14.14 15.07
N GLY A 269 5.65 14.24 14.64
CA GLY A 269 4.48 14.29 15.52
C GLY A 269 4.10 12.93 16.10
N PRO A 270 2.93 12.84 16.78
CA PRO A 270 2.36 11.57 17.17
C PRO A 270 2.18 10.66 15.95
N LYS A 271 2.75 9.47 16.02
CA LYS A 271 2.78 8.55 14.88
C LYS A 271 2.58 7.11 15.29
N ARG A 272 1.98 6.34 14.40
CA ARG A 272 1.75 4.91 14.57
C ARG A 272 1.88 4.20 13.22
N LEU A 273 2.51 3.03 13.21
CA LEU A 273 2.65 2.16 12.05
C LEU A 273 2.16 0.75 12.42
N GLU A 274 1.20 0.23 11.68
CA GLU A 274 0.70 -1.12 11.88
C GLU A 274 0.76 -1.92 10.59
N PHE A 275 1.49 -3.03 10.61
CA PHE A 275 1.54 -3.97 9.50
C PHE A 275 0.90 -5.31 9.88
N ARG A 276 0.15 -5.90 8.96
CA ARG A 276 -0.65 -7.11 9.14
C ARG A 276 -0.51 -8.07 7.94
N PRO A 277 -0.86 -9.35 8.11
CA PRO A 277 -1.04 -10.25 6.96
C PRO A 277 -2.14 -9.74 6.02
N GLY A 278 -2.01 -10.02 4.74
CA GLY A 278 -2.99 -9.71 3.72
C GLY A 278 -2.38 -9.10 2.47
N ASP A 279 -3.26 -8.70 1.57
CA ASP A 279 -2.99 -7.91 0.37
C ASP A 279 -3.66 -6.55 0.47
N HIS A 280 -3.59 -5.75 -0.60
CA HIS A 280 -4.18 -4.41 -0.67
C HIS A 280 -5.63 -4.38 -0.19
N ALA A 281 -5.92 -3.56 0.81
CA ALA A 281 -7.23 -3.36 1.43
C ALA A 281 -7.90 -4.59 2.06
N THR A 282 -7.25 -5.77 2.07
CA THR A 282 -7.86 -6.98 2.64
C THR A 282 -7.89 -6.96 4.16
N ALA A 283 -6.95 -6.28 4.79
CA ALA A 283 -6.91 -6.10 6.25
C ALA A 283 -8.08 -5.25 6.78
N GLU A 284 -8.62 -4.35 5.96
CA GLU A 284 -9.73 -3.44 6.28
C GLU A 284 -11.11 -3.99 5.90
N ALA A 285 -11.16 -4.97 4.99
CA ALA A 285 -12.38 -5.37 4.28
C ALA A 285 -13.54 -5.77 5.19
N THR A 286 -13.30 -6.60 6.22
CA THR A 286 -14.37 -6.99 7.17
C THR A 286 -14.92 -5.79 7.93
N GLY A 287 -14.08 -4.81 8.24
CA GLY A 287 -14.51 -3.57 8.90
C GLY A 287 -15.38 -2.69 8.00
N LEU A 288 -15.11 -2.63 6.70
CA LEU A 288 -15.99 -1.92 5.73
C LEU A 288 -17.40 -2.51 5.71
N LEU A 289 -17.54 -3.80 5.99
CA LEU A 289 -18.83 -4.47 6.15
C LEU A 289 -19.44 -4.32 7.57
N GLY A 290 -18.80 -3.54 8.46
CA GLY A 290 -19.27 -3.35 9.83
C GLY A 290 -18.94 -4.50 10.79
N LEU A 291 -18.19 -5.51 10.36
CA LEU A 291 -17.76 -6.63 11.20
C LEU A 291 -16.58 -6.22 12.10
N PRO A 292 -16.26 -6.99 13.17
CA PRO A 292 -15.06 -6.76 13.99
C PRO A 292 -13.79 -6.71 13.12
N ASN A 293 -12.95 -5.72 13.38
CA ASN A 293 -11.75 -5.49 12.58
C ASN A 293 -10.70 -4.72 13.39
N ASP A 294 -9.50 -5.28 13.52
CA ASP A 294 -8.42 -4.68 14.32
C ASP A 294 -7.94 -3.35 13.75
N THR A 295 -7.89 -3.22 12.41
CA THR A 295 -7.44 -2.00 11.74
C THR A 295 -8.37 -0.83 12.07
N TRP A 296 -9.67 -1.02 11.91
CA TRP A 296 -10.66 0.01 12.21
C TRP A 296 -10.78 0.28 13.72
N THR A 297 -10.60 -0.75 14.57
CA THR A 297 -10.52 -0.56 16.02
C THR A 297 -9.34 0.35 16.40
N SER A 298 -8.17 0.14 15.80
CA SER A 298 -7.00 1.02 16.00
C SER A 298 -7.28 2.45 15.50
N ALA A 299 -7.91 2.63 14.32
CA ALA A 299 -8.26 3.94 13.77
C ALA A 299 -9.27 4.70 14.67
N HIS A 300 -10.30 4.02 15.19
CA HIS A 300 -11.26 4.63 16.14
C HIS A 300 -10.55 5.06 17.43
N ARG A 301 -9.69 4.21 18.02
CA ARG A 301 -8.89 4.56 19.21
C ARG A 301 -7.95 5.74 18.93
N TRP A 302 -7.39 5.82 17.71
CA TRP A 302 -6.55 6.95 17.28
C TRP A 302 -7.31 8.26 17.28
N PHE A 303 -8.51 8.29 16.69
CA PHE A 303 -9.36 9.47 16.69
C PHE A 303 -9.85 9.81 18.11
N ASP A 304 -10.27 8.84 18.91
CA ASP A 304 -10.68 9.09 20.29
C ASP A 304 -9.56 9.75 21.09
N ARG A 305 -8.31 9.33 20.91
CA ARG A 305 -7.15 9.94 21.58
C ARG A 305 -6.89 11.36 21.09
N TYR A 306 -6.80 11.58 19.77
CA TYR A 306 -6.29 12.83 19.23
C TYR A 306 -7.36 13.88 18.89
N LEU A 307 -8.63 13.51 18.79
CA LEU A 307 -9.74 14.43 18.56
C LEU A 307 -10.59 14.66 19.81
N LYS A 308 -10.69 13.69 20.71
CA LYS A 308 -11.48 13.82 21.95
C LYS A 308 -10.62 13.92 23.22
N GLY A 309 -9.33 13.62 23.15
CA GLY A 309 -8.44 13.56 24.29
C GLY A 309 -8.69 12.36 25.22
N ALA A 310 -9.31 11.29 24.71
CA ALA A 310 -9.60 10.10 25.49
C ALA A 310 -8.30 9.40 25.97
N ASP A 311 -8.27 9.00 27.22
CA ASP A 311 -7.17 8.20 27.79
C ASP A 311 -7.43 6.70 27.52
N ASN A 312 -7.20 6.27 26.29
CA ASN A 312 -7.38 4.88 25.85
C ASN A 312 -6.08 4.09 25.70
N GLY A 313 -4.95 4.70 26.05
CA GLY A 313 -3.63 4.07 26.09
C GLY A 313 -2.92 3.89 24.74
N ILE A 314 -3.53 4.23 23.59
CA ILE A 314 -2.93 4.00 22.28
C ILE A 314 -1.63 4.77 22.08
N ASP A 315 -1.48 5.92 22.70
CA ASP A 315 -0.29 6.78 22.70
C ASP A 315 0.84 6.26 23.60
N ARG A 316 0.57 5.30 24.48
CA ARG A 316 1.56 4.64 25.35
C ARG A 316 1.99 3.27 24.83
N GLU A 317 1.29 2.73 23.85
CA GLU A 317 1.71 1.52 23.16
C GLU A 317 2.96 1.78 22.30
N GLN A 318 3.72 0.74 21.99
CA GLN A 318 4.82 0.85 21.03
C GLN A 318 4.27 1.35 19.69
N PRO A 319 4.89 2.38 19.08
CA PRO A 319 4.35 3.03 17.91
C PRO A 319 4.40 2.18 16.63
N VAL A 320 5.31 1.20 16.56
CA VAL A 320 5.34 0.21 15.47
C VAL A 320 4.76 -1.09 15.98
N ARG A 321 3.72 -1.58 15.32
CA ARG A 321 3.05 -2.85 15.64
C ARG A 321 3.02 -3.76 14.44
N LEU A 322 3.58 -4.93 14.60
CA LEU A 322 3.70 -5.94 13.55
C LEU A 322 2.89 -7.18 13.94
N LYS A 323 2.01 -7.63 13.06
CA LYS A 323 1.42 -8.96 13.14
C LYS A 323 2.10 -9.85 12.11
N PRO A 324 2.84 -10.90 12.51
CA PRO A 324 3.50 -11.81 11.57
C PRO A 324 2.50 -12.49 10.62
N ARG A 325 2.99 -12.94 9.47
CA ARG A 325 2.19 -13.75 8.50
C ARG A 325 1.83 -15.12 9.04
N SER A 326 2.59 -15.63 10.01
CA SER A 326 2.24 -16.79 10.83
C SER A 326 1.22 -16.39 11.92
N ASP A 327 0.53 -17.38 12.50
CA ASP A 327 -0.45 -17.18 13.59
C ASP A 327 0.26 -16.73 14.89
N GLY A 328 0.67 -15.46 14.92
CA GLY A 328 1.29 -14.81 16.09
C GLY A 328 0.47 -13.64 16.61
N GLY A 329 0.69 -13.25 17.86
CA GLY A 329 0.21 -11.99 18.42
C GLY A 329 0.94 -10.80 17.81
N TYR A 330 0.46 -9.57 18.13
CA TYR A 330 1.16 -8.37 17.74
C TYR A 330 2.48 -8.21 18.49
N GLU A 331 3.53 -7.85 17.77
CA GLU A 331 4.83 -7.45 18.28
C GLU A 331 4.95 -5.92 18.25
N GLY A 332 5.54 -5.34 19.29
CA GLY A 332 5.72 -3.89 19.41
C GLY A 332 7.18 -3.47 19.34
N TYR A 333 7.48 -2.37 18.63
CA TYR A 333 8.82 -1.80 18.49
C TYR A 333 8.76 -0.28 18.64
N ALA A 334 9.86 0.31 19.14
CA ALA A 334 9.97 1.75 19.37
C ALA A 334 10.00 2.56 18.06
N ASP A 335 10.60 2.02 17.01
CA ASP A 335 10.76 2.62 15.69
C ASP A 335 11.04 1.54 14.63
N TRP A 336 11.06 1.91 13.37
CA TRP A 336 11.36 0.98 12.27
C TRP A 336 12.84 0.55 12.25
N LYS A 337 13.73 1.41 12.72
CA LYS A 337 15.14 1.09 12.86
C LYS A 337 15.35 -0.06 13.84
N SER A 338 14.59 -0.10 14.93
CA SER A 338 14.61 -1.18 15.91
C SER A 338 14.15 -2.52 15.32
N VAL A 339 13.18 -2.51 14.39
CA VAL A 339 12.76 -3.71 13.65
C VAL A 339 13.92 -4.28 12.83
N ASN A 340 14.74 -3.42 12.23
CA ASN A 340 15.86 -3.79 11.37
C ASN A 340 17.21 -3.92 12.10
N ALA A 341 17.25 -3.85 13.44
CA ALA A 341 18.48 -3.71 14.20
C ALA A 341 19.42 -4.93 14.11
N HIS A 342 18.87 -6.11 14.01
CA HIS A 342 19.65 -7.36 13.93
C HIS A 342 19.53 -7.94 12.54
N ARG A 343 20.67 -8.17 11.88
CA ARG A 343 20.69 -8.63 10.51
C ARG A 343 21.65 -9.80 10.35
N GLU A 344 21.18 -10.85 9.68
CA GLU A 344 22.02 -11.92 9.16
C GLU A 344 22.43 -11.61 7.73
N ARG A 345 23.73 -11.79 7.41
CA ARG A 345 24.22 -11.69 6.04
C ARG A 345 24.42 -13.10 5.46
N ILE A 346 23.72 -13.37 4.37
CA ILE A 346 23.85 -14.60 3.59
C ILE A 346 24.75 -14.26 2.38
N PRO A 347 25.99 -14.78 2.29
CA PRO A 347 26.89 -14.45 1.20
C PRO A 347 26.40 -15.06 -0.13
N LEU A 348 26.63 -14.35 -1.22
CA LEU A 348 26.33 -14.79 -2.58
C LEU A 348 27.67 -15.07 -3.29
N ALA A 349 28.31 -16.17 -2.92
CA ALA A 349 29.73 -16.42 -3.24
C ALA A 349 29.99 -16.71 -4.73
N ASP A 350 29.11 -17.46 -5.38
CA ASP A 350 29.32 -17.91 -6.75
C ASP A 350 28.74 -16.90 -7.77
N ALA A 351 29.43 -16.74 -8.89
CA ALA A 351 28.90 -15.99 -10.02
C ALA A 351 27.79 -16.79 -10.73
N GLU A 352 26.67 -16.14 -10.99
CA GLU A 352 25.53 -16.71 -11.69
C GLU A 352 25.21 -15.95 -12.96
N HIS A 353 24.84 -16.66 -14.01
CA HIS A 353 24.54 -16.10 -15.34
C HIS A 353 23.08 -16.39 -15.69
N VAL A 354 22.31 -15.35 -15.99
CA VAL A 354 20.89 -15.44 -16.27
C VAL A 354 20.59 -14.87 -17.65
N TRP A 355 19.99 -15.68 -18.52
CA TRP A 355 19.42 -15.20 -19.78
C TRP A 355 18.09 -14.53 -19.52
N ALA A 356 17.92 -13.34 -20.09
CA ALA A 356 16.69 -12.57 -19.95
C ALA A 356 15.56 -13.06 -20.87
N ASN A 357 14.34 -12.56 -20.62
CA ASN A 357 13.12 -12.80 -21.39
C ASN A 357 12.60 -14.25 -21.38
N VAL A 358 13.00 -15.05 -20.40
CA VAL A 358 12.47 -16.39 -20.19
C VAL A 358 11.99 -16.51 -18.76
N ASP A 359 10.72 -16.87 -18.60
CA ASP A 359 10.10 -17.10 -17.29
C ASP A 359 10.73 -18.35 -16.65
N SER A 360 11.31 -18.18 -15.48
CA SER A 360 11.91 -19.27 -14.71
C SER A 360 10.90 -20.07 -13.90
N GLY A 361 9.70 -19.51 -13.69
CA GLY A 361 8.68 -20.02 -12.79
C GLY A 361 8.73 -19.41 -11.39
N ALA A 362 9.77 -18.63 -11.02
CA ALA A 362 9.75 -17.81 -9.84
C ALA A 362 8.84 -16.60 -10.10
N ASN A 363 8.02 -16.21 -9.12
CA ASN A 363 7.09 -15.08 -9.30
C ASN A 363 6.69 -14.45 -7.97
N GLY A 364 6.32 -13.17 -8.03
CA GLY A 364 5.77 -12.40 -6.91
C GLY A 364 4.27 -12.62 -6.66
N GLY A 365 3.60 -13.39 -7.55
CA GLY A 365 2.19 -13.70 -7.44
C GLY A 365 1.30 -12.96 -8.44
N ILE A 366 0.04 -12.77 -8.06
CA ILE A 366 -0.99 -12.07 -8.83
C ILE A 366 -1.57 -10.98 -7.94
N VAL A 367 -1.71 -9.76 -8.48
CA VAL A 367 -2.22 -8.60 -7.74
C VAL A 367 -3.56 -8.91 -7.06
N LEU A 368 -3.70 -8.54 -5.79
CA LEU A 368 -4.83 -8.77 -4.88
C LEU A 368 -5.11 -10.24 -4.52
N LEU A 369 -4.72 -11.20 -5.34
CA LEU A 369 -5.15 -12.59 -5.18
C LEU A 369 -4.17 -13.41 -4.32
N SER A 370 -2.87 -13.33 -4.62
CA SER A 370 -1.90 -14.26 -4.02
C SER A 370 -1.75 -14.08 -2.51
N ASN A 371 -1.68 -12.85 -2.03
CA ASN A 371 -1.56 -12.58 -0.59
C ASN A 371 -2.90 -12.64 0.15
N LEU A 372 -4.03 -12.46 -0.56
CA LEU A 372 -5.34 -12.79 0.00
C LEU A 372 -5.46 -14.31 0.26
N LEU A 373 -4.99 -15.15 -0.67
CA LEU A 373 -4.94 -16.61 -0.47
C LEU A 373 -3.97 -16.99 0.65
N ASP A 374 -2.83 -16.30 0.76
CA ASP A 374 -1.91 -16.49 1.89
C ASP A 374 -2.57 -16.12 3.23
N GLN A 375 -3.27 -15.01 3.29
CA GLN A 375 -3.99 -14.57 4.50
C GLN A 375 -5.08 -15.56 4.93
N LEU A 376 -5.83 -16.12 3.98
CA LEU A 376 -6.98 -16.99 4.27
C LEU A 376 -6.61 -18.47 4.44
N ALA A 377 -5.59 -18.95 3.73
CA ALA A 377 -5.26 -20.36 3.63
C ALA A 377 -3.77 -20.68 3.85
N GLN A 378 -2.95 -19.68 4.21
CA GLN A 378 -1.50 -19.79 4.37
C GLN A 378 -0.80 -20.40 3.13
N THR A 379 -1.28 -20.00 1.95
CA THR A 379 -0.77 -20.46 0.65
C THR A 379 -0.14 -19.31 -0.14
N PRO A 380 1.06 -18.83 0.25
CA PRO A 380 1.79 -17.84 -0.52
C PRO A 380 2.21 -18.37 -1.89
N PRO A 381 2.63 -17.52 -2.82
CA PRO A 381 3.27 -17.99 -4.06
C PRO A 381 4.38 -19.01 -3.76
N THR A 382 4.36 -20.13 -4.47
CA THR A 382 5.29 -21.25 -4.22
C THR A 382 6.03 -21.63 -5.48
N VAL A 383 7.28 -22.10 -5.30
CA VAL A 383 8.13 -22.59 -6.39
C VAL A 383 8.89 -23.84 -5.95
N SER A 384 9.16 -24.76 -6.87
CA SER A 384 10.13 -25.84 -6.62
C SER A 384 11.54 -25.32 -6.91
N VAL A 385 12.25 -24.85 -5.89
CA VAL A 385 13.60 -24.26 -6.04
C VAL A 385 14.60 -25.21 -6.70
N PRO A 386 14.59 -26.54 -6.46
CA PRO A 386 15.47 -27.47 -7.18
C PRO A 386 15.19 -27.60 -8.68
N LEU A 387 13.95 -27.30 -9.12
CA LEU A 387 13.54 -27.42 -10.52
C LEU A 387 13.69 -26.13 -11.32
N LEU A 388 14.09 -25.04 -10.68
CA LEU A 388 14.34 -23.78 -11.38
C LEU A 388 15.44 -23.95 -12.43
N PRO A 389 15.21 -23.56 -13.71
CA PRO A 389 16.21 -23.67 -14.76
C PRO A 389 17.32 -22.63 -14.54
N ARG A 390 18.50 -23.11 -14.17
CA ARG A 390 19.66 -22.26 -13.75
C ARG A 390 20.16 -21.31 -14.85
N SER A 391 19.81 -21.53 -16.10
CA SER A 391 20.09 -20.59 -17.18
C SER A 391 19.18 -19.35 -17.14
N PHE A 392 18.05 -19.40 -16.40
CA PHE A 392 17.05 -18.33 -16.36
C PHE A 392 16.79 -17.83 -14.94
N ALA A 393 17.35 -18.49 -13.92
CA ALA A 393 17.29 -18.06 -12.51
C ALA A 393 18.63 -18.32 -11.80
N ALA A 394 19.15 -17.27 -11.17
CA ALA A 394 20.23 -17.39 -10.20
C ALA A 394 19.67 -17.80 -8.84
N VAL A 395 20.35 -18.69 -8.12
CA VAL A 395 19.87 -19.20 -6.83
C VAL A 395 20.99 -19.36 -5.82
N TRP A 396 20.87 -18.69 -4.67
CA TRP A 396 21.75 -18.84 -3.51
C TRP A 396 20.93 -19.27 -2.29
N ARG A 397 21.57 -19.93 -1.32
CA ARG A 397 20.88 -20.49 -0.15
C ARG A 397 21.64 -20.17 1.14
N SER A 398 20.89 -19.92 2.22
CA SER A 398 21.45 -19.87 3.58
C SER A 398 21.81 -21.28 4.10
N GLY A 399 22.43 -21.34 5.27
CA GLY A 399 22.40 -22.53 6.12
C GLY A 399 20.96 -22.91 6.49
N ARG A 400 20.82 -24.07 7.15
CA ARG A 400 19.54 -24.47 7.76
C ARG A 400 19.35 -23.73 9.08
N TYR A 401 18.11 -23.40 9.37
CA TYR A 401 17.69 -22.89 10.67
C TYR A 401 17.13 -24.06 11.48
N ASP A 402 17.97 -24.71 12.31
CA ASP A 402 17.57 -25.93 13.02
C ASP A 402 16.43 -25.66 14.02
N ASP A 403 16.41 -24.50 14.64
CA ASP A 403 15.37 -24.04 15.57
C ASP A 403 14.33 -23.11 14.93
N GLY A 404 14.44 -22.85 13.62
CA GLY A 404 13.65 -21.84 12.91
C GLY A 404 14.28 -20.45 12.99
N ALA A 405 13.61 -19.45 12.38
CA ALA A 405 14.05 -18.06 12.44
C ALA A 405 12.86 -17.10 12.22
N ALA A 406 12.92 -15.91 12.82
CA ALA A 406 11.89 -14.90 12.66
C ALA A 406 12.42 -13.71 11.84
N VAL A 407 12.01 -13.62 10.58
CA VAL A 407 12.33 -12.47 9.70
C VAL A 407 11.40 -11.30 10.06
N ARG A 408 11.95 -10.13 10.39
CA ARG A 408 11.19 -8.92 10.72
C ARG A 408 11.85 -7.70 10.11
N GLY A 409 11.19 -7.03 9.18
CA GLY A 409 11.70 -5.80 8.55
C GLY A 409 11.97 -5.92 7.07
N THR A 410 12.94 -5.15 6.57
CA THR A 410 13.26 -4.97 5.14
C THR A 410 14.53 -5.73 4.78
N PRO A 411 14.47 -6.87 4.05
CA PRO A 411 15.68 -7.51 3.52
C PRO A 411 16.35 -6.62 2.47
N LEU A 412 17.68 -6.70 2.37
CA LEU A 412 18.49 -5.93 1.42
C LEU A 412 19.37 -6.87 0.61
N LEU A 413 19.25 -6.84 -0.70
CA LEU A 413 20.19 -7.45 -1.63
C LEU A 413 21.27 -6.43 -2.01
N HIS A 414 22.53 -6.77 -1.73
CA HIS A 414 23.70 -6.10 -2.26
C HIS A 414 24.39 -7.01 -3.25
N THR A 415 24.55 -6.59 -4.53
CA THR A 415 25.14 -7.44 -5.56
C THR A 415 25.80 -6.62 -6.67
N THR A 416 26.78 -7.21 -7.35
CA THR A 416 27.39 -6.64 -8.56
C THR A 416 26.79 -7.29 -9.79
N VAL A 417 26.24 -6.45 -10.69
CA VAL A 417 25.61 -6.86 -11.94
C VAL A 417 26.45 -6.44 -13.12
N THR A 418 26.71 -7.38 -14.05
CA THR A 418 27.35 -7.10 -15.35
C THR A 418 26.35 -7.43 -16.45
N PRO A 419 25.78 -6.42 -17.14
CA PRO A 419 24.80 -6.63 -18.18
C PRO A 419 25.46 -6.75 -19.56
N THR A 420 24.85 -7.50 -20.48
CA THR A 420 25.29 -7.54 -21.90
C THR A 420 24.61 -6.48 -22.76
N LYS A 421 23.62 -5.76 -22.23
CA LYS A 421 22.86 -4.67 -22.87
C LYS A 421 22.84 -3.44 -21.99
N SER A 422 22.45 -2.29 -22.54
CA SER A 422 22.43 -1.01 -21.80
C SER A 422 21.27 -0.87 -20.83
N SER A 423 20.20 -1.65 -21.00
CA SER A 423 19.04 -1.71 -20.11
C SER A 423 18.73 -3.13 -19.71
N GLY A 424 17.99 -3.28 -18.61
CA GLY A 424 17.51 -4.57 -18.15
C GLY A 424 16.70 -4.47 -16.88
N THR A 425 15.88 -5.49 -16.66
CA THR A 425 15.08 -5.70 -15.46
C THR A 425 15.42 -7.05 -14.86
N PHE A 426 15.49 -7.11 -13.55
CA PHE A 426 15.48 -8.36 -12.80
C PHE A 426 14.59 -8.24 -11.57
N VAL A 427 14.13 -9.37 -11.07
CA VAL A 427 13.35 -9.44 -9.83
C VAL A 427 14.06 -10.38 -8.86
N ALA A 428 14.22 -9.92 -7.63
CA ALA A 428 14.81 -10.70 -6.54
C ALA A 428 13.70 -11.22 -5.64
N TYR A 429 13.73 -12.51 -5.31
CA TYR A 429 12.79 -13.19 -4.45
C TYR A 429 13.51 -13.85 -3.28
N LEU A 430 13.01 -13.65 -2.08
CA LEU A 430 13.43 -14.39 -0.90
C LEU A 430 12.39 -15.47 -0.60
N TYR A 431 12.79 -16.73 -0.65
CA TYR A 431 11.92 -17.87 -0.36
C TYR A 431 12.33 -18.57 0.93
N ASP A 432 11.34 -19.01 1.70
CA ASP A 432 11.47 -20.02 2.73
C ASP A 432 11.40 -21.40 2.08
N VAL A 433 12.46 -22.19 2.17
CA VAL A 433 12.60 -23.47 1.47
C VAL A 433 12.60 -24.62 2.47
N GLY A 434 11.56 -25.45 2.40
CA GLY A 434 11.42 -26.64 3.21
C GLY A 434 12.31 -27.81 2.75
N PRO A 435 12.33 -28.92 3.52
CA PRO A 435 13.17 -30.10 3.23
C PRO A 435 12.96 -30.73 1.85
N LEU A 436 11.74 -30.59 1.29
CA LEU A 436 11.40 -31.11 -0.05
C LEU A 436 11.76 -30.14 -1.17
N GLY A 437 12.38 -28.99 -0.85
CA GLY A 437 12.78 -28.00 -1.84
C GLY A 437 11.65 -27.08 -2.33
N VAL A 438 10.45 -27.17 -1.75
CA VAL A 438 9.37 -26.22 -2.02
C VAL A 438 9.69 -24.91 -1.31
N GLY A 439 9.77 -23.84 -2.08
CA GLY A 439 9.97 -22.47 -1.62
C GLY A 439 8.62 -21.74 -1.50
N LYS A 440 8.37 -21.12 -0.35
CA LYS A 440 7.26 -20.20 -0.09
C LYS A 440 7.78 -18.76 -0.12
N LEU A 441 7.12 -17.87 -0.85
CA LEU A 441 7.56 -16.49 -0.98
C LEU A 441 7.51 -15.75 0.37
N VAL A 442 8.66 -15.22 0.79
CA VAL A 442 8.81 -14.38 1.99
C VAL A 442 8.74 -12.91 1.62
N SER A 443 9.50 -12.52 0.59
CA SER A 443 9.56 -11.16 0.07
C SER A 443 10.13 -11.14 -1.35
N ASN A 444 9.89 -10.06 -2.08
CA ASN A 444 10.46 -9.82 -3.41
C ASN A 444 10.64 -8.33 -3.64
N ALA A 445 11.38 -7.96 -4.68
CA ALA A 445 11.38 -6.62 -5.27
C ALA A 445 11.94 -6.64 -6.69
N PRO A 446 11.43 -5.80 -7.61
CA PRO A 446 11.97 -5.61 -8.94
C PRO A 446 13.07 -4.55 -8.93
N TYR A 447 13.93 -4.59 -9.94
CA TYR A 447 14.92 -3.57 -10.22
C TYR A 447 15.14 -3.41 -11.72
N THR A 448 15.04 -2.18 -12.21
CA THR A 448 15.30 -1.83 -13.63
C THR A 448 16.44 -0.83 -13.72
N PHE A 449 17.32 -1.04 -14.68
CA PHE A 449 18.43 -0.13 -14.99
C PHE A 449 18.41 0.29 -16.46
N HIS A 450 18.90 1.51 -16.71
CA HIS A 450 19.06 2.10 -18.04
C HIS A 450 20.42 2.77 -18.14
N ASP A 451 20.87 3.02 -19.38
CA ASP A 451 22.09 3.77 -19.70
C ASP A 451 23.36 3.18 -19.08
N ARG A 452 23.38 1.85 -18.89
CA ARG A 452 24.57 1.13 -18.45
C ARG A 452 25.43 0.74 -19.65
N THR A 453 26.75 0.73 -19.44
CA THR A 453 27.68 0.26 -20.45
C THR A 453 27.69 -1.27 -20.49
N PRO A 454 27.36 -1.91 -21.65
CA PRO A 454 27.43 -3.37 -21.76
C PRO A 454 28.81 -3.92 -21.38
N GLY A 455 28.86 -5.01 -20.64
CA GLY A 455 30.07 -5.65 -20.15
C GLY A 455 30.74 -4.95 -18.96
N ARG A 456 30.26 -3.79 -18.51
CA ARG A 456 30.81 -3.07 -17.34
C ARG A 456 30.01 -3.38 -16.08
N PRO A 457 30.66 -3.92 -15.03
CA PRO A 457 29.97 -4.20 -13.76
C PRO A 457 29.55 -2.92 -13.03
N PHE A 458 28.45 -2.99 -12.29
CA PHE A 458 27.99 -1.97 -11.35
C PHE A 458 27.34 -2.61 -10.11
N ALA A 459 27.47 -1.95 -8.97
CA ALA A 459 26.84 -2.40 -7.73
C ALA A 459 25.36 -2.00 -7.69
N VAL A 460 24.55 -2.86 -7.07
CA VAL A 460 23.13 -2.64 -6.82
C VAL A 460 22.84 -2.92 -5.35
N ASP A 461 22.19 -1.96 -4.68
CA ASP A 461 21.54 -2.13 -3.39
C ASP A 461 20.03 -2.11 -3.63
N LEU A 462 19.37 -3.25 -3.38
CA LEU A 462 17.93 -3.42 -3.57
C LEU A 462 17.26 -3.83 -2.27
N GLU A 463 16.45 -2.95 -1.71
CA GLU A 463 15.55 -3.31 -0.63
C GLU A 463 14.40 -4.18 -1.18
N LEU A 464 14.25 -5.38 -0.63
CA LEU A 464 13.06 -6.19 -0.88
C LEU A 464 11.90 -5.63 -0.05
N PHE A 465 10.66 -6.01 -0.37
CA PHE A 465 9.52 -5.53 0.38
C PHE A 465 9.56 -6.01 1.83
N SER A 466 9.25 -5.12 2.74
CA SER A 466 9.25 -5.39 4.18
C SER A 466 8.30 -6.53 4.53
N THR A 467 8.68 -7.36 5.49
CA THR A 467 7.92 -8.54 5.87
C THR A 467 8.04 -8.87 7.35
N ALA A 468 7.10 -9.67 7.86
CA ALA A 468 7.20 -10.37 9.13
C ALA A 468 6.81 -11.83 8.90
N TYR A 469 7.80 -12.71 8.85
CA TYR A 469 7.66 -14.11 8.46
C TYR A 469 8.46 -15.01 9.40
N ASP A 470 7.84 -16.11 9.83
CA ASP A 470 8.51 -17.13 10.66
C ASP A 470 8.94 -18.30 9.79
N VAL A 471 10.26 -18.49 9.67
CA VAL A 471 10.87 -19.61 8.96
C VAL A 471 10.81 -20.83 9.89
N PRO A 472 10.16 -21.93 9.48
CA PRO A 472 10.05 -23.12 10.34
C PRO A 472 11.41 -23.80 10.61
N ALA A 473 11.48 -24.53 11.71
CA ALA A 473 12.65 -25.34 12.06
C ALA A 473 13.02 -26.33 10.93
N GLY A 474 14.31 -26.44 10.64
CA GLY A 474 14.84 -27.30 9.57
C GLY A 474 14.74 -26.72 8.16
N HIS A 475 14.12 -25.54 7.97
CA HIS A 475 14.06 -24.83 6.71
C HIS A 475 15.31 -23.96 6.48
N ARG A 476 15.39 -23.32 5.33
CA ARG A 476 16.43 -22.36 4.96
C ARG A 476 15.85 -21.25 4.11
N LEU A 477 16.53 -20.12 4.03
CA LEU A 477 16.22 -19.08 3.08
C LEU A 477 16.95 -19.33 1.74
N ALA A 478 16.30 -19.00 0.63
CA ALA A 478 16.91 -18.96 -0.68
C ALA A 478 16.62 -17.62 -1.34
N LEU A 479 17.67 -16.96 -1.85
CA LEU A 479 17.54 -15.86 -2.79
C LEU A 479 17.47 -16.44 -4.20
N VAL A 480 16.42 -16.08 -4.93
CA VAL A 480 16.25 -16.35 -6.36
C VAL A 480 16.21 -15.03 -7.10
N VAL A 481 16.92 -14.93 -8.21
CA VAL A 481 16.87 -13.76 -9.09
C VAL A 481 16.60 -14.21 -10.51
N ASP A 482 15.57 -13.67 -11.12
CA ASP A 482 15.27 -13.88 -12.54
C ASP A 482 14.94 -12.55 -13.24
N THR A 483 14.43 -12.58 -14.47
CA THR A 483 14.27 -11.39 -15.31
C THR A 483 12.86 -11.20 -15.83
N VAL A 484 11.91 -12.06 -15.45
CA VAL A 484 10.52 -12.02 -15.91
C VAL A 484 9.60 -12.28 -14.73
N ASP A 485 8.73 -11.32 -14.43
CA ASP A 485 7.66 -11.47 -13.45
C ASP A 485 6.37 -10.85 -13.99
N PRO A 486 5.23 -11.55 -13.93
CA PRO A 486 3.96 -11.05 -14.46
C PRO A 486 3.43 -9.79 -13.78
N LEU A 487 3.92 -9.43 -12.58
CA LEU A 487 3.54 -8.20 -11.89
C LEU A 487 4.09 -6.95 -12.57
N TYR A 488 5.22 -7.05 -13.29
CA TYR A 488 6.02 -5.92 -13.72
C TYR A 488 6.21 -5.84 -15.25
N ILE A 489 6.61 -4.66 -15.72
CA ILE A 489 7.09 -4.47 -17.09
C ILE A 489 8.60 -4.69 -17.09
N GLU A 490 9.06 -5.61 -17.93
CA GLU A 490 10.47 -5.88 -18.16
C GLU A 490 11.06 -4.98 -19.25
N HIS A 491 12.30 -4.51 -19.04
CA HIS A 491 13.07 -3.70 -19.99
C HIS A 491 14.29 -4.44 -20.53
N ASN A 492 14.14 -5.73 -20.80
CA ASN A 492 15.20 -6.61 -21.28
C ASN A 492 15.23 -6.65 -22.80
N PRO A 493 16.26 -6.11 -23.49
CA PRO A 493 16.41 -6.28 -24.93
C PRO A 493 16.60 -7.76 -25.30
N ALA A 494 16.21 -8.12 -26.51
CA ALA A 494 16.38 -9.48 -27.02
C ALA A 494 17.85 -9.96 -26.90
N GLY A 495 18.04 -11.18 -26.39
CA GLY A 495 19.37 -11.77 -26.17
C GLY A 495 20.17 -11.11 -25.05
N ALA A 496 19.52 -10.38 -24.15
CA ALA A 496 20.17 -9.86 -22.95
C ALA A 496 20.57 -11.00 -22.00
N GLN A 497 21.69 -10.81 -21.32
CA GLN A 497 22.17 -11.65 -20.24
C GLN A 497 22.67 -10.79 -19.09
N LEU A 498 22.40 -11.20 -17.88
CA LEU A 498 22.90 -10.60 -16.65
C LEU A 498 23.82 -11.57 -15.93
N THR A 499 24.97 -11.08 -15.50
CA THR A 499 25.89 -11.82 -14.63
C THR A 499 25.84 -11.18 -13.25
N PHE A 500 25.48 -11.96 -12.26
CA PHE A 500 25.56 -11.59 -10.85
C PHE A 500 26.88 -12.14 -10.29
N SER A 501 27.68 -11.29 -9.65
CA SER A 501 29.01 -11.67 -9.18
C SER A 501 29.30 -11.08 -7.81
N SER A 502 30.32 -11.64 -7.11
CA SER A 502 30.74 -11.23 -5.78
C SER A 502 32.22 -10.90 -5.79
N PRO A 503 32.60 -9.67 -6.20
CA PRO A 503 33.99 -9.25 -6.20
C PRO A 503 34.59 -9.26 -4.78
N ALA A 504 35.86 -9.66 -4.62
CA ALA A 504 36.50 -9.70 -3.31
C ALA A 504 36.59 -8.32 -2.62
N SER A 505 36.64 -7.24 -3.43
CA SER A 505 36.66 -5.85 -2.93
C SER A 505 35.28 -5.34 -2.49
N ASP A 506 34.19 -6.00 -2.95
CA ASP A 506 32.80 -5.61 -2.65
C ASP A 506 31.91 -6.87 -2.69
N PRO A 507 31.97 -7.73 -1.65
CA PRO A 507 31.30 -9.01 -1.65
C PRO A 507 29.79 -8.89 -1.64
N SER A 508 29.11 -9.64 -2.52
CA SER A 508 27.65 -9.69 -2.62
C SER A 508 27.03 -10.49 -1.48
N TYR A 509 25.88 -10.03 -0.99
CA TYR A 509 25.11 -10.69 0.08
C TYR A 509 23.63 -10.32 0.01
N VAL A 510 22.78 -11.14 0.61
CA VAL A 510 21.48 -10.70 1.07
C VAL A 510 21.51 -10.52 2.59
N SER A 511 21.12 -9.34 3.04
CA SER A 511 21.05 -8.99 4.47
C SER A 511 19.61 -9.09 4.93
N VAL A 512 19.30 -10.06 5.78
CA VAL A 512 17.94 -10.35 6.25
C VAL A 512 17.81 -9.89 7.70
N PRO A 513 16.83 -9.01 8.01
CA PRO A 513 16.58 -8.61 9.39
C PRO A 513 15.93 -9.75 10.16
N MET A 514 16.52 -10.09 11.31
CA MET A 514 16.10 -11.18 12.17
C MET A 514 15.69 -10.67 13.55
N ARG A 515 14.56 -11.14 14.08
CA ARG A 515 14.23 -10.93 15.48
C ARG A 515 15.17 -11.79 16.33
N LYS A 516 15.82 -11.21 17.31
CA LYS A 516 16.47 -11.98 18.39
C LYS A 516 15.39 -12.44 19.37
N GLU A 517 15.51 -13.70 19.79
CA GLU A 517 14.75 -14.25 20.91
C GLU A 517 15.03 -13.53 22.22
#